data_9e935998b5a135cb6e9d7d54acfd3b8a
#
_entry.id   9e935998b5a135cb6e9d7d54acfd3b8a
#
_cell.length_a   1.000
_cell.length_b   1.000
_cell.length_c   1.000
_cell.angle_alpha   90.00
_cell.angle_beta   90.00
_cell.angle_gamma   90.00
#
_symmetry.space_group_name_H-M   'P 1'
#
loop_
_entity.id
_entity.type
_entity.pdbx_description
1 polymer ?
#
loop_
_entity_poly.entity_id
_entity_poly.type
_entity_poly.pdbx_seq_one_letter_code
_entity_poly.pdbx_strand_id
1 'polypeptide(L)'
;TSLPNGGSTDVQWVQYKIPIQDLTGVNKVGPIEDLRSVRFIRMYMTGFRDEITLRFGALDLVRGEWRRFLGSLDDNVGDNDDDDNTGFDVVSLNIQENNNRSPIRYVTPPGVEREQLYNNNTVINQNEQSLSLRVYDKLGGITNGLQSGDSRAVFKNVNIDMRQFKKLRMFMHAEAVQVSDNVPDPNLTNDDLVAFIRFGNDFTENFYQVEMPLKLTNFGASSAEDIWPEDNEMELALDLLTKIKSRKIGDNLGPPDANGIYFLNESDLGSSSDKMTIGIKGNPNFGLVRTMMLGIKNKTGDVKRGEVWFNELRLSDMDNKGGYAAVANLDANLADFADISATTRLSTIGFGGIEDGPNERSREDMFQYDVVTNVNLGQLLPKKWGINVPFNYAVGEQTITPKYDPFYQDIELEQLLNETPDAADRENIRTRAEDYTKRTSINFIGVKKDRSPEQKQHFYDIENVTLSYSFNETFHRDYEIENSIENKVETN
;
A
#
# COMPACT_ATOMS: atom_id res chain seq x y z
N THR A 1 -12.71 46.95 -0.91
CA THR A 1 -11.38 47.57 -0.68
C THR A 1 -11.60 49.01 -0.20
N SER A 2 -10.97 49.43 0.90
CA SER A 2 -10.99 50.80 1.36
C SER A 2 -10.05 51.66 0.50
N LEU A 3 -10.52 52.83 0.09
CA LEU A 3 -9.80 53.81 -0.71
C LEU A 3 -9.12 54.83 0.17
N PRO A 4 -8.02 55.46 -0.28
CA PRO A 4 -7.33 56.52 0.49
C PRO A 4 -8.22 57.73 0.83
N ASN A 5 -9.30 57.96 0.10
CA ASN A 5 -10.28 59.03 0.34
C ASN A 5 -11.36 58.66 1.37
N GLY A 6 -11.22 57.52 2.05
CA GLY A 6 -12.19 57.02 3.03
C GLY A 6 -13.43 56.32 2.45
N GLY A 7 -13.56 56.26 1.13
CA GLY A 7 -14.58 55.46 0.47
C GLY A 7 -14.24 53.96 0.41
N SER A 8 -15.19 53.12 0.07
CA SER A 8 -14.98 51.73 -0.24
C SER A 8 -15.44 51.41 -1.65
N THR A 9 -14.74 50.51 -2.32
CA THR A 9 -15.15 49.97 -3.61
C THR A 9 -14.96 48.48 -3.65
N ASP A 10 -15.81 47.79 -4.35
CA ASP A 10 -15.65 46.38 -4.62
C ASP A 10 -14.69 46.20 -5.78
N VAL A 11 -13.66 45.38 -5.57
CA VAL A 11 -12.65 45.05 -6.57
C VAL A 11 -12.73 43.59 -6.84
N GLN A 12 -12.98 43.26 -8.08
CA GLN A 12 -12.96 41.87 -8.54
C GLN A 12 -11.51 41.48 -8.84
N TRP A 13 -11.01 40.43 -8.16
CA TRP A 13 -9.75 39.80 -8.48
C TRP A 13 -9.98 38.68 -9.49
N VAL A 14 -9.18 38.64 -10.54
CA VAL A 14 -9.24 37.61 -11.57
C VAL A 14 -7.97 36.76 -11.47
N GLN A 15 -8.15 35.45 -11.33
CA GLN A 15 -7.05 34.51 -11.35
C GLN A 15 -6.78 34.03 -12.79
N TYR A 16 -5.53 34.14 -13.21
CA TYR A 16 -5.06 33.59 -14.47
C TYR A 16 -4.21 32.36 -14.23
N LYS A 17 -4.64 31.20 -14.74
CA LYS A 17 -3.87 29.95 -14.75
C LYS A 17 -3.17 29.83 -16.10
N ILE A 18 -1.86 29.88 -16.12
CA ILE A 18 -1.05 29.80 -17.33
C ILE A 18 -0.32 28.45 -17.33
N PRO A 19 -0.67 27.49 -18.25
CA PRO A 19 0.01 26.21 -18.35
C PRO A 19 1.40 26.40 -18.96
N ILE A 20 2.42 26.46 -18.11
CA ILE A 20 3.82 26.69 -18.55
C ILE A 20 4.52 25.42 -19.05
N GLN A 21 3.93 24.24 -18.86
CA GLN A 21 4.49 22.96 -19.36
C GLN A 21 4.18 22.69 -20.83
N ASP A 22 3.22 23.39 -21.40
CA ASP A 22 2.87 23.26 -22.81
C ASP A 22 3.86 24.06 -23.67
N LEU A 23 5.04 23.49 -23.83
CA LEU A 23 6.14 24.05 -24.64
C LEU A 23 6.05 23.63 -26.10
N THR A 24 4.85 23.46 -26.64
CA THR A 24 4.64 23.04 -28.04
C THR A 24 4.34 24.24 -28.95
N GLY A 25 4.81 24.16 -30.19
CA GLY A 25 4.44 25.08 -31.29
C GLY A 25 4.76 26.54 -31.02
N VAL A 26 3.74 27.39 -31.08
CA VAL A 26 3.84 28.88 -31.01
C VAL A 26 4.31 29.39 -29.66
N ASN A 27 4.19 28.61 -28.61
CA ASN A 27 4.51 29.00 -27.24
C ASN A 27 5.98 28.74 -26.88
N LYS A 28 6.75 28.09 -27.74
CA LYS A 28 8.16 27.77 -27.52
C LYS A 28 9.06 28.61 -28.44
N VAL A 29 9.93 29.42 -27.87
CA VAL A 29 10.94 30.17 -28.59
C VAL A 29 12.33 29.70 -28.17
N GLY A 30 13.12 29.18 -29.12
CA GLY A 30 14.48 28.70 -28.86
C GLY A 30 14.55 27.23 -28.38
N PRO A 31 15.73 26.78 -27.93
CA PRO A 31 16.01 25.37 -27.62
C PRO A 31 15.64 24.97 -26.17
N ILE A 32 14.54 25.48 -25.63
CA ILE A 32 14.08 25.11 -24.29
C ILE A 32 13.53 23.69 -24.35
N GLU A 33 14.12 22.74 -23.59
CA GLU A 33 13.66 21.36 -23.50
C GLU A 33 12.87 21.09 -22.21
N ASP A 34 13.23 21.77 -21.13
CA ASP A 34 12.55 21.61 -19.83
C ASP A 34 12.56 22.90 -18.99
N LEU A 35 11.86 22.88 -17.87
CA LEU A 35 11.77 23.98 -16.89
C LEU A 35 12.56 23.72 -15.61
N ARG A 36 13.55 22.84 -15.62
CA ARG A 36 14.32 22.47 -14.42
C ARG A 36 15.25 23.59 -13.94
N SER A 37 15.66 24.49 -14.84
CA SER A 37 16.59 25.57 -14.53
C SER A 37 16.10 26.90 -15.09
N VAL A 38 15.05 27.45 -14.47
CA VAL A 38 14.54 28.78 -14.81
C VAL A 38 15.37 29.84 -14.06
N ARG A 39 16.08 30.71 -14.81
CA ARG A 39 16.92 31.78 -14.24
C ARG A 39 16.17 33.06 -13.99
N PHE A 40 15.18 33.40 -14.80
CA PHE A 40 14.32 34.56 -14.63
C PHE A 40 12.97 34.35 -15.30
N ILE A 41 11.97 35.07 -14.81
CA ILE A 41 10.63 35.16 -15.35
C ILE A 41 10.37 36.58 -15.74
N ARG A 42 9.84 36.83 -16.93
CA ARG A 42 9.43 38.16 -17.38
C ARG A 42 7.95 38.10 -17.76
N MET A 43 7.21 39.04 -17.24
CA MET A 43 5.85 39.32 -17.61
C MET A 43 5.77 40.70 -18.28
N TYR A 44 5.05 40.79 -19.39
CA TYR A 44 4.79 42.04 -20.08
C TYR A 44 3.38 42.02 -20.66
N MET A 45 2.80 43.17 -20.80
CA MET A 45 1.48 43.39 -21.36
C MET A 45 1.54 44.46 -22.43
N THR A 46 0.77 44.30 -23.49
CA THR A 46 0.73 45.18 -24.64
C THR A 46 -0.69 45.36 -25.14
N GLY A 47 -0.91 46.33 -26.04
CA GLY A 47 -2.20 46.51 -26.70
C GLY A 47 -3.21 47.37 -25.96
N PHE A 48 -2.81 48.09 -24.93
CA PHE A 48 -3.68 49.04 -24.23
C PHE A 48 -3.88 50.30 -25.08
N ARG A 49 -5.13 50.75 -25.15
CA ARG A 49 -5.52 51.97 -25.87
C ARG A 49 -5.61 53.17 -24.94
N ASP A 50 -5.92 52.93 -23.68
CA ASP A 50 -6.14 53.93 -22.63
C ASP A 50 -5.19 53.68 -21.46
N GLU A 51 -5.06 54.67 -20.59
CA GLU A 51 -4.31 54.52 -19.33
C GLU A 51 -5.06 53.57 -18.38
N ILE A 52 -4.37 52.52 -17.94
CA ILE A 52 -4.91 51.55 -17.01
C ILE A 52 -4.02 51.35 -15.80
N THR A 53 -4.61 51.01 -14.67
CA THR A 53 -3.90 50.63 -13.46
C THR A 53 -4.17 49.14 -13.21
N LEU A 54 -3.11 48.33 -13.18
CA LEU A 54 -3.16 46.93 -12.85
C LEU A 54 -2.58 46.66 -11.47
N ARG A 55 -3.23 45.80 -10.71
CA ARG A 55 -2.76 45.35 -9.41
C ARG A 55 -2.51 43.87 -9.46
N PHE A 56 -1.33 43.43 -9.03
CA PHE A 56 -0.97 42.01 -8.93
C PHE A 56 -1.01 41.60 -7.47
N GLY A 57 -1.77 40.58 -7.14
CA GLY A 57 -1.90 40.07 -5.78
C GLY A 57 -0.82 39.05 -5.44
N ALA A 58 -0.64 38.06 -6.31
CA ALA A 58 0.36 37.02 -6.16
C ALA A 58 0.80 36.47 -7.54
N LEU A 59 2.00 35.93 -7.61
CA LEU A 59 2.51 35.15 -8.74
C LEU A 59 3.16 33.89 -8.19
N ASP A 60 2.46 32.77 -8.30
CA ASP A 60 2.89 31.50 -7.75
C ASP A 60 3.18 30.50 -8.88
N LEU A 61 4.29 29.74 -8.75
CA LEU A 61 4.55 28.58 -9.57
C LEU A 61 3.97 27.37 -8.85
N VAL A 62 2.87 26.85 -9.36
CA VAL A 62 2.19 25.70 -8.79
C VAL A 62 2.64 24.44 -9.48
N ARG A 63 3.13 23.46 -8.72
CA ARG A 63 3.40 22.11 -9.19
C ARG A 63 2.27 21.19 -8.73
N GLY A 64 1.49 20.70 -9.67
CA GLY A 64 0.53 19.62 -9.39
C GLY A 64 1.25 18.30 -9.08
N GLU A 65 0.80 17.58 -8.05
CA GLU A 65 1.27 16.21 -7.79
C GLU A 65 0.76 15.24 -8.86
N TRP A 66 -0.45 15.46 -9.34
CA TRP A 66 -1.09 14.67 -10.38
C TRP A 66 -0.65 15.12 -11.77
N ARG A 67 -0.24 14.17 -12.60
CA ARG A 67 0.19 14.37 -13.98
C ARG A 67 -0.78 13.69 -14.92
N ARG A 68 -1.06 14.28 -16.09
CA ARG A 68 -1.84 13.62 -17.13
C ARG A 68 -1.11 12.36 -17.60
N PHE A 69 -1.85 11.27 -17.74
CA PHE A 69 -1.36 10.07 -18.36
C PHE A 69 -1.53 10.23 -19.90
N LEU A 70 -0.45 10.02 -20.63
CA LEU A 70 -0.40 10.22 -22.10
C LEU A 70 -0.43 8.91 -22.89
N GLY A 71 -0.45 7.77 -22.21
CA GLY A 71 -0.60 6.46 -22.86
C GLY A 71 -2.06 6.13 -23.09
N SER A 72 -2.34 5.23 -24.05
CA SER A 72 -3.70 4.71 -24.25
C SER A 72 -4.14 3.85 -23.08
N LEU A 73 -5.39 4.03 -22.67
CA LEU A 73 -6.10 3.25 -21.64
C LEU A 73 -7.41 2.66 -22.21
N ASP A 74 -7.54 2.70 -23.55
CA ASP A 74 -8.79 2.38 -24.23
C ASP A 74 -9.03 0.89 -24.31
N ASP A 75 -10.29 0.48 -24.25
CA ASP A 75 -10.68 -0.91 -24.46
C ASP A 75 -10.53 -1.34 -25.94
N ASN A 76 -10.44 -0.37 -26.85
CA ASN A 76 -10.26 -0.59 -28.28
C ASN A 76 -8.76 -0.59 -28.62
N VAL A 77 -8.15 -1.76 -28.66
CA VAL A 77 -6.74 -1.93 -29.01
C VAL A 77 -6.51 -1.44 -30.45
N GLY A 78 -5.80 -0.32 -30.60
CA GLY A 78 -5.39 0.25 -31.90
C GLY A 78 -6.08 1.56 -32.25
N ASP A 79 -6.92 2.10 -31.42
CA ASP A 79 -7.40 3.47 -31.55
C ASP A 79 -6.33 4.47 -31.10
N ASN A 80 -6.22 5.59 -31.81
CA ASN A 80 -5.25 6.63 -31.51
C ASN A 80 -5.96 7.79 -30.82
N ASP A 81 -5.74 7.96 -29.52
CA ASP A 81 -6.21 9.10 -28.72
C ASP A 81 -5.88 10.49 -29.31
N ASP A 82 -4.87 10.56 -30.20
CA ASP A 82 -4.39 11.80 -30.78
C ASP A 82 -5.32 12.35 -31.88
N ASP A 83 -6.19 11.54 -32.46
CA ASP A 83 -7.06 11.90 -33.59
C ASP A 83 -8.46 12.33 -33.14
N ASP A 84 -8.86 12.10 -31.89
CA ASP A 84 -10.12 12.55 -31.36
C ASP A 84 -10.04 14.02 -30.91
N ASN A 85 -11.14 14.74 -31.06
CA ASN A 85 -11.26 16.11 -30.60
C ASN A 85 -11.72 16.18 -29.13
N THR A 86 -11.32 15.23 -28.31
CA THR A 86 -11.59 15.19 -26.87
C THR A 86 -10.70 16.19 -26.14
N GLY A 87 -11.31 17.20 -25.53
CA GLY A 87 -10.64 18.07 -24.59
C GLY A 87 -10.55 17.38 -23.22
N PHE A 88 -9.39 17.43 -22.58
CA PHE A 88 -9.21 16.90 -21.25
C PHE A 88 -8.50 17.91 -20.34
N ASP A 89 -9.21 18.42 -19.35
CA ASP A 89 -8.68 19.36 -18.36
C ASP A 89 -8.53 18.71 -16.98
N VAL A 90 -7.45 19.06 -16.34
CA VAL A 90 -7.12 18.65 -14.97
C VAL A 90 -6.95 19.90 -14.15
N VAL A 91 -7.85 20.15 -13.22
CA VAL A 91 -7.88 21.36 -12.40
C VAL A 91 -8.08 21.01 -10.93
N SER A 92 -7.65 21.91 -10.06
CA SER A 92 -7.99 21.85 -8.63
C SER A 92 -9.18 22.76 -8.38
N LEU A 93 -10.22 22.25 -7.76
CA LEU A 93 -11.33 23.02 -7.22
C LEU A 93 -11.16 23.16 -5.71
N ASN A 94 -11.47 24.33 -5.19
CA ASN A 94 -11.31 24.58 -3.76
C ASN A 94 -12.40 25.49 -3.22
N ILE A 95 -12.62 25.43 -1.91
CA ILE A 95 -13.71 26.16 -1.27
C ILE A 95 -13.54 27.68 -1.31
N GLN A 96 -12.31 28.19 -1.40
CA GLN A 96 -12.06 29.63 -1.41
C GLN A 96 -12.37 30.28 -2.76
N GLU A 97 -12.05 29.59 -3.86
CA GLU A 97 -12.17 30.10 -5.21
C GLU A 97 -13.48 29.67 -5.90
N ASN A 98 -13.99 28.48 -5.56
CA ASN A 98 -15.07 27.82 -6.31
C ASN A 98 -16.38 27.70 -5.52
N ASN A 99 -16.53 28.34 -4.35
CA ASN A 99 -17.76 28.32 -3.57
C ASN A 99 -18.94 29.01 -4.27
N ASN A 100 -18.67 29.85 -5.29
CA ASN A 100 -19.68 30.52 -6.12
C ASN A 100 -19.65 30.06 -7.59
N ARG A 101 -19.01 28.92 -7.87
CA ARG A 101 -18.96 28.33 -9.21
C ARG A 101 -20.37 28.00 -9.71
N SER A 102 -20.62 28.19 -11.02
CA SER A 102 -21.80 27.75 -11.76
C SER A 102 -21.41 26.66 -12.76
N PRO A 103 -22.22 25.64 -13.02
CA PRO A 103 -23.59 25.42 -12.55
C PRO A 103 -23.71 24.84 -11.13
N ILE A 104 -22.66 24.20 -10.62
CA ILE A 104 -22.63 23.60 -9.30
C ILE A 104 -21.46 24.22 -8.51
N ARG A 105 -21.79 24.76 -7.34
CA ARG A 105 -20.80 25.34 -6.43
C ARG A 105 -19.97 24.26 -5.76
N TYR A 106 -18.72 24.58 -5.44
CA TYR A 106 -17.90 23.70 -4.63
C TYR A 106 -18.27 23.80 -3.14
N VAL A 107 -18.46 22.67 -2.50
CA VAL A 107 -18.62 22.52 -1.04
C VAL A 107 -17.77 21.37 -0.55
N THR A 108 -17.36 21.37 0.71
CA THR A 108 -16.66 20.23 1.33
C THR A 108 -17.58 19.01 1.40
N PRO A 109 -17.06 17.79 1.20
CA PRO A 109 -17.84 16.57 1.39
C PRO A 109 -18.42 16.46 2.81
N PRO A 110 -19.54 15.74 2.97
CA PRO A 110 -20.15 15.52 4.28
C PRO A 110 -19.16 14.90 5.28
N GLY A 111 -19.11 15.43 6.51
CA GLY A 111 -18.23 14.93 7.58
C GLY A 111 -16.74 15.23 7.39
N VAL A 112 -16.35 15.96 6.37
CA VAL A 112 -14.97 16.44 6.20
C VAL A 112 -14.82 17.80 6.86
N GLU A 113 -13.96 17.87 7.88
CA GLU A 113 -13.63 19.12 8.56
C GLU A 113 -12.32 19.68 7.99
N ARG A 114 -12.29 21.01 7.79
CA ARG A 114 -11.08 21.69 7.32
C ARG A 114 -10.01 21.67 8.39
N GLU A 115 -8.80 21.31 8.02
CA GLU A 115 -7.66 21.32 8.91
C GLU A 115 -7.38 22.74 9.44
N GLN A 116 -7.16 22.85 10.74
CA GLN A 116 -6.95 24.11 11.42
C GLN A 116 -5.47 24.28 11.79
N LEU A 117 -4.85 25.33 11.29
CA LEU A 117 -3.51 25.73 11.70
C LEU A 117 -3.61 26.81 12.79
N TYR A 118 -2.95 26.55 13.91
CA TYR A 118 -2.86 27.49 15.02
C TYR A 118 -1.54 28.26 14.89
N ASN A 119 -1.62 29.54 14.60
CA ASN A 119 -0.48 30.43 14.53
C ASN A 119 -0.73 31.69 15.38
N ASN A 120 0.08 31.89 16.43
CA ASN A 120 0.07 33.09 17.30
C ASN A 120 -1.34 33.62 17.65
N ASN A 121 -2.19 32.78 18.26
CA ASN A 121 -3.58 33.09 18.63
C ASN A 121 -4.55 33.29 17.45
N THR A 122 -4.14 32.98 16.23
CA THR A 122 -5.04 33.01 15.07
C THR A 122 -5.26 31.58 14.57
N VAL A 123 -6.54 31.20 14.42
CA VAL A 123 -6.94 29.94 13.80
C VAL A 123 -7.11 30.18 12.31
N ILE A 124 -6.31 29.51 11.49
CA ILE A 124 -6.40 29.58 10.02
C ILE A 124 -6.90 28.22 9.53
N ASN A 125 -8.12 28.19 8.96
CA ASN A 125 -8.61 27.00 8.29
C ASN A 125 -7.86 26.83 6.98
N GLN A 126 -7.27 25.64 6.77
CA GLN A 126 -6.63 25.31 5.50
C GLN A 126 -7.65 25.32 4.35
N ASN A 127 -7.15 25.61 3.15
CA ASN A 127 -7.99 25.54 1.95
C ASN A 127 -8.15 24.08 1.57
N GLU A 128 -9.39 23.62 1.62
CA GLU A 128 -9.76 22.27 1.22
C GLU A 128 -10.01 22.25 -0.30
N GLN A 129 -9.55 21.19 -0.99
CA GLN A 129 -9.55 21.12 -2.44
C GLN A 129 -9.79 19.71 -2.98
N SER A 130 -10.41 19.66 -4.16
CA SER A 130 -10.62 18.44 -4.93
C SER A 130 -9.85 18.47 -6.25
N LEU A 131 -9.53 17.28 -6.74
CA LEU A 131 -9.03 17.09 -8.10
C LEU A 131 -10.25 16.98 -9.04
N SER A 132 -10.32 17.83 -10.06
CA SER A 132 -11.33 17.77 -11.11
C SER A 132 -10.73 17.28 -12.41
N LEU A 133 -11.38 16.29 -13.01
CA LEU A 133 -11.13 15.78 -14.36
C LEU A 133 -12.33 16.13 -15.24
N ARG A 134 -12.11 16.88 -16.30
CA ARG A 134 -13.16 17.33 -17.21
C ARG A 134 -12.86 16.86 -18.63
N VAL A 135 -13.86 16.22 -19.26
CA VAL A 135 -13.84 15.83 -20.68
C VAL A 135 -14.91 16.62 -21.43
N TYR A 136 -14.52 17.18 -22.59
CA TYR A 136 -15.38 18.08 -23.35
C TYR A 136 -15.01 18.09 -24.84
N ASP A 137 -15.81 18.74 -25.67
CA ASP A 137 -15.49 18.96 -27.09
C ASP A 137 -14.42 20.04 -27.24
N LYS A 138 -13.22 19.66 -27.67
CA LYS A 138 -12.07 20.56 -27.89
C LYS A 138 -12.34 21.66 -28.92
N LEU A 139 -13.29 21.43 -29.83
CA LEU A 139 -13.71 22.40 -30.84
C LEU A 139 -14.79 23.36 -30.34
N GLY A 140 -15.22 23.24 -29.07
CA GLY A 140 -16.22 24.09 -28.45
C GLY A 140 -17.66 23.76 -28.83
N GLY A 141 -17.90 22.58 -29.43
CA GLY A 141 -19.22 22.07 -29.78
C GLY A 141 -19.78 21.06 -28.79
N ILE A 142 -20.70 20.26 -29.27
CA ILE A 142 -21.34 19.15 -28.54
C ILE A 142 -21.23 17.81 -29.27
N THR A 143 -20.36 17.73 -30.28
CA THR A 143 -20.24 16.57 -31.15
C THR A 143 -19.12 15.63 -30.69
N ASN A 144 -18.02 16.20 -30.19
CA ASN A 144 -16.87 15.46 -29.73
C ASN A 144 -16.85 15.35 -28.21
N GLY A 145 -16.01 14.50 -27.67
CA GLY A 145 -15.83 14.20 -26.26
C GLY A 145 -15.26 12.81 -26.08
N LEU A 146 -15.34 12.25 -24.88
CA LEU A 146 -14.83 10.92 -24.59
C LEU A 146 -15.58 9.86 -25.39
N GLN A 147 -14.88 9.19 -26.31
CA GLN A 147 -15.45 8.20 -27.19
C GLN A 147 -15.84 6.92 -26.45
N SER A 148 -16.55 6.01 -27.13
CA SER A 148 -16.91 4.70 -26.57
C SER A 148 -15.67 3.86 -26.26
N GLY A 149 -15.53 3.41 -25.02
CA GLY A 149 -14.40 2.61 -24.56
C GLY A 149 -13.17 3.41 -24.14
N ASP A 150 -13.15 4.72 -24.38
CA ASP A 150 -12.03 5.59 -24.05
C ASP A 150 -11.97 5.92 -22.57
N SER A 151 -10.76 6.22 -22.13
CA SER A 151 -10.45 6.66 -20.78
C SER A 151 -9.46 7.82 -20.77
N ARG A 152 -9.61 8.70 -19.79
CA ARG A 152 -8.64 9.76 -19.51
C ARG A 152 -8.27 9.75 -18.05
N ALA A 153 -6.99 9.88 -17.75
CA ALA A 153 -6.50 9.71 -16.39
C ALA A 153 -5.35 10.66 -16.03
N VAL A 154 -5.17 10.77 -14.73
CA VAL A 154 -4.01 11.38 -14.10
C VAL A 154 -3.33 10.38 -13.18
N PHE A 155 -2.03 10.53 -12.98
CA PHE A 155 -1.26 9.65 -12.12
C PHE A 155 -0.31 10.40 -11.21
N LYS A 156 0.07 9.75 -10.14
CA LYS A 156 1.20 10.15 -9.29
C LYS A 156 2.01 8.95 -8.85
N ASN A 157 3.30 9.16 -8.62
CA ASN A 157 4.14 8.17 -7.99
C ASN A 157 4.00 8.30 -6.47
N VAL A 158 3.85 7.18 -5.81
CA VAL A 158 3.69 7.06 -4.36
C VAL A 158 4.65 6.00 -3.83
N ASN A 159 4.71 5.84 -2.53
CA ASN A 159 5.37 4.71 -1.87
C ASN A 159 4.56 4.42 -0.60
N ILE A 160 3.59 3.55 -0.73
CA ILE A 160 2.59 3.30 0.32
C ILE A 160 2.46 1.79 0.55
N ASP A 161 2.51 1.38 1.82
CA ASP A 161 2.08 0.05 2.27
C ASP A 161 0.63 0.16 2.78
N MET A 162 -0.30 -0.48 2.07
CA MET A 162 -1.73 -0.43 2.39
C MET A 162 -2.18 -1.60 3.27
N ARG A 163 -1.33 -2.61 3.53
CA ARG A 163 -1.69 -3.87 4.20
C ARG A 163 -2.23 -3.72 5.63
N GLN A 164 -1.94 -2.59 6.27
CA GLN A 164 -2.39 -2.33 7.65
C GLN A 164 -3.76 -1.67 7.72
N PHE A 165 -4.35 -1.34 6.59
CA PHE A 165 -5.66 -0.72 6.52
C PHE A 165 -6.67 -1.71 5.98
N LYS A 166 -7.93 -1.55 6.38
CA LYS A 166 -9.02 -2.43 5.92
C LYS A 166 -9.78 -1.83 4.77
N LYS A 167 -9.78 -0.49 4.64
CA LYS A 167 -10.58 0.21 3.65
C LYS A 167 -9.81 1.33 2.96
N LEU A 168 -10.14 1.54 1.69
CA LEU A 168 -9.79 2.74 0.92
C LEU A 168 -11.08 3.50 0.64
N ARG A 169 -11.13 4.79 1.01
CA ARG A 169 -12.32 5.64 0.86
C ARG A 169 -12.01 6.85 0.00
N MET A 170 -13.00 7.31 -0.76
CA MET A 170 -12.90 8.50 -1.60
C MET A 170 -14.31 9.03 -1.90
N PHE A 171 -14.47 10.35 -1.81
CA PHE A 171 -15.69 11.03 -2.29
C PHE A 171 -15.55 11.37 -3.76
N MET A 172 -16.63 11.19 -4.51
CA MET A 172 -16.68 11.55 -5.91
C MET A 172 -17.95 12.33 -6.22
N HIS A 173 -17.81 13.33 -7.10
CA HIS A 173 -18.89 14.10 -7.66
C HIS A 173 -18.85 13.96 -9.18
N ALA A 174 -19.98 13.92 -9.82
CA ALA A 174 -20.08 13.91 -11.28
C ALA A 174 -21.15 14.89 -11.77
N GLU A 175 -20.80 15.66 -12.79
CA GLU A 175 -21.74 16.59 -13.44
C GLU A 175 -21.60 16.57 -14.97
N ALA A 176 -22.69 16.91 -15.66
CA ALA A 176 -22.65 17.11 -17.10
C ALA A 176 -21.95 18.43 -17.45
N VAL A 177 -21.29 18.49 -18.60
CA VAL A 177 -20.79 19.77 -19.14
C VAL A 177 -21.98 20.65 -19.52
N GLN A 178 -21.84 21.94 -19.28
CA GLN A 178 -22.85 22.93 -19.66
C GLN A 178 -22.83 23.20 -21.17
N VAL A 179 -23.93 22.99 -21.87
CA VAL A 179 -24.06 23.22 -23.32
C VAL A 179 -24.58 24.60 -23.66
N SER A 180 -25.31 25.22 -22.75
CA SER A 180 -25.72 26.62 -22.77
C SER A 180 -25.95 27.07 -21.33
N ASP A 181 -26.27 28.36 -21.13
CA ASP A 181 -26.39 28.91 -19.79
C ASP A 181 -27.36 28.09 -18.91
N ASN A 182 -26.78 27.46 -17.88
CA ASN A 182 -27.44 26.58 -16.90
C ASN A 182 -28.19 25.37 -17.51
N VAL A 183 -27.80 24.89 -18.69
CA VAL A 183 -28.38 23.72 -19.36
C VAL A 183 -27.32 22.59 -19.43
N PRO A 184 -27.58 21.45 -18.77
CA PRO A 184 -26.67 20.30 -18.83
C PRO A 184 -26.67 19.63 -20.22
N ASP A 185 -25.58 18.96 -20.57
CA ASP A 185 -25.54 18.10 -21.75
C ASP A 185 -26.57 16.97 -21.62
N PRO A 186 -27.59 16.89 -22.49
CA PRO A 186 -28.59 15.84 -22.40
C PRO A 186 -28.09 14.44 -22.75
N ASN A 187 -26.89 14.34 -23.35
CA ASN A 187 -26.31 13.05 -23.72
C ASN A 187 -25.61 12.34 -22.57
N LEU A 188 -25.47 13.00 -21.41
CA LEU A 188 -24.89 12.38 -20.23
C LEU A 188 -25.99 12.05 -19.22
N THR A 189 -26.07 10.78 -18.85
CA THR A 189 -27.03 10.27 -17.85
C THR A 189 -26.31 9.50 -16.75
N ASN A 190 -27.03 9.11 -15.68
CA ASN A 190 -26.46 8.32 -14.61
C ASN A 190 -25.82 7.04 -15.13
N ASP A 191 -24.68 6.66 -14.54
CA ASP A 191 -23.90 5.45 -14.83
C ASP A 191 -23.18 5.44 -16.20
N ASP A 192 -23.30 6.50 -17.00
CA ASP A 192 -22.60 6.60 -18.29
C ASP A 192 -21.09 6.80 -18.12
N LEU A 193 -20.68 7.64 -17.17
CA LEU A 193 -19.31 7.82 -16.79
C LEU A 193 -18.95 6.91 -15.62
N VAL A 194 -17.81 6.26 -15.75
CA VAL A 194 -17.23 5.41 -14.74
C VAL A 194 -15.96 6.07 -14.21
N ALA A 195 -15.89 6.31 -12.93
CA ALA A 195 -14.64 6.66 -12.27
C ALA A 195 -13.81 5.40 -12.04
N PHE A 196 -12.50 5.48 -12.18
CA PHE A 196 -11.63 4.38 -11.78
C PHE A 196 -10.41 4.86 -10.98
N ILE A 197 -9.98 4.01 -10.09
CA ILE A 197 -8.69 4.10 -9.43
C ILE A 197 -7.85 2.89 -9.82
N ARG A 198 -6.60 3.12 -10.26
CA ARG A 198 -5.62 2.07 -10.53
C ARG A 198 -4.41 2.29 -9.64
N PHE A 199 -3.94 1.25 -8.98
CA PHE A 199 -2.77 1.32 -8.11
C PHE A 199 -2.03 -0.01 -8.06
N GLY A 200 -0.73 0.04 -7.87
CA GLY A 200 0.11 -1.16 -7.84
C GLY A 200 1.60 -0.85 -7.99
N ASN A 201 2.32 -1.80 -8.50
CA ASN A 201 3.76 -1.68 -8.72
C ASN A 201 4.08 -0.83 -9.96
N ASP A 202 3.22 -0.88 -10.96
CA ASP A 202 3.31 -0.11 -12.20
C ASP A 202 1.90 0.19 -12.78
N PHE A 203 1.82 0.91 -13.92
CA PHE A 203 0.55 1.28 -14.53
C PHE A 203 0.04 0.30 -15.59
N THR A 204 0.88 -0.63 -16.07
CA THR A 204 0.62 -1.39 -17.30
C THR A 204 0.52 -2.88 -17.08
N GLU A 205 1.33 -3.45 -16.19
CA GLU A 205 1.44 -4.90 -16.04
C GLU A 205 1.04 -5.43 -14.66
N ASN A 206 1.31 -4.67 -13.57
CA ASN A 206 1.09 -5.15 -12.21
C ASN A 206 0.30 -4.14 -11.38
N PHE A 207 -1.02 -4.19 -11.50
CA PHE A 207 -1.92 -3.26 -10.81
C PHE A 207 -3.26 -3.89 -10.45
N TYR A 208 -3.91 -3.29 -9.47
CA TYR A 208 -5.34 -3.40 -9.21
C TYR A 208 -6.06 -2.20 -9.82
N GLN A 209 -7.26 -2.41 -10.34
CA GLN A 209 -8.14 -1.36 -10.84
C GLN A 209 -9.53 -1.52 -10.23
N VAL A 210 -10.09 -0.46 -9.71
CA VAL A 210 -11.45 -0.44 -9.17
C VAL A 210 -12.24 0.58 -9.97
N GLU A 211 -13.35 0.15 -10.54
CA GLU A 211 -14.24 0.95 -11.36
C GLU A 211 -15.58 1.13 -10.67
N MET A 212 -16.12 2.33 -10.71
CA MET A 212 -17.41 2.69 -10.12
C MET A 212 -18.22 3.60 -11.04
N PRO A 213 -19.41 3.17 -11.51
CA PRO A 213 -20.35 4.03 -12.23
C PRO A 213 -20.82 5.20 -11.37
N LEU A 214 -20.99 6.37 -11.97
CA LEU A 214 -21.28 7.60 -11.24
C LEU A 214 -22.72 8.08 -11.45
N LYS A 215 -23.34 8.55 -10.38
CA LYS A 215 -24.61 9.29 -10.42
C LYS A 215 -24.33 10.76 -10.64
N LEU A 216 -25.11 11.39 -11.51
CA LEU A 216 -24.96 12.80 -11.82
C LEU A 216 -25.63 13.69 -10.78
N THR A 217 -24.95 14.76 -10.43
CA THR A 217 -25.52 15.84 -9.63
C THR A 217 -26.32 16.79 -10.53
N ASN A 218 -27.55 17.11 -10.14
CA ASN A 218 -28.38 18.04 -10.87
C ASN A 218 -27.86 19.48 -10.75
N PHE A 219 -27.99 20.25 -11.83
CA PHE A 219 -27.65 21.67 -11.81
C PHE A 219 -28.49 22.40 -10.78
N GLY A 220 -27.85 23.30 -10.03
CA GLY A 220 -28.48 24.04 -8.93
C GLY A 220 -28.48 23.31 -7.59
N ALA A 221 -27.90 22.11 -7.50
CA ALA A 221 -27.62 21.44 -6.22
C ALA A 221 -26.81 22.37 -5.29
N SER A 222 -27.16 22.39 -4.02
CA SER A 222 -26.59 23.35 -3.07
C SER A 222 -26.22 22.73 -1.71
N SER A 223 -26.79 21.59 -1.34
CA SER A 223 -26.37 20.86 -0.13
C SER A 223 -25.11 20.01 -0.38
N ALA A 224 -24.38 19.70 0.67
CA ALA A 224 -23.22 18.85 0.55
C ALA A 224 -23.61 17.42 0.13
N GLU A 225 -24.73 16.92 0.63
CA GLU A 225 -25.27 15.60 0.34
C GLU A 225 -25.73 15.46 -1.11
N ASP A 226 -26.30 16.52 -1.71
CA ASP A 226 -26.68 16.50 -3.12
C ASP A 226 -25.47 16.57 -4.05
N ILE A 227 -24.42 17.31 -3.65
CA ILE A 227 -23.21 17.48 -4.46
C ILE A 227 -22.30 16.27 -4.34
N TRP A 228 -22.22 15.66 -3.16
CA TRP A 228 -21.46 14.44 -2.88
C TRP A 228 -22.42 13.31 -2.49
N PRO A 229 -23.16 12.72 -3.44
CA PRO A 229 -24.14 11.69 -3.11
C PRO A 229 -23.44 10.44 -2.58
N GLU A 230 -24.06 9.78 -1.59
CA GLU A 230 -23.56 8.54 -0.99
C GLU A 230 -23.36 7.43 -2.05
N ASP A 231 -24.15 7.45 -3.12
CA ASP A 231 -24.00 6.52 -4.23
C ASP A 231 -22.66 6.66 -4.95
N ASN A 232 -22.03 7.83 -4.90
CA ASN A 232 -20.71 8.09 -5.47
C ASN A 232 -19.58 8.02 -4.41
N GLU A 233 -19.88 7.66 -3.17
CA GLU A 233 -18.82 7.40 -2.19
C GLU A 233 -18.22 6.01 -2.44
N MET A 234 -16.93 5.99 -2.72
CA MET A 234 -16.15 4.74 -2.81
C MET A 234 -15.73 4.31 -1.40
N GLU A 235 -16.14 3.14 -0.98
CA GLU A 235 -15.64 2.46 0.20
C GLU A 235 -15.18 1.05 -0.18
N LEU A 236 -13.93 0.92 -0.60
CA LEU A 236 -13.34 -0.34 -1.02
C LEU A 236 -12.79 -1.08 0.20
N ALA A 237 -13.30 -2.27 0.47
CA ALA A 237 -12.69 -3.21 1.40
C ALA A 237 -11.45 -3.85 0.76
N LEU A 238 -10.26 -3.67 1.37
CA LEU A 238 -8.99 -4.11 0.78
C LEU A 238 -8.83 -5.64 0.71
N ASP A 239 -9.57 -6.39 1.51
CA ASP A 239 -9.62 -7.86 1.42
C ASP A 239 -10.22 -8.37 0.09
N LEU A 240 -11.01 -7.56 -0.61
CA LEU A 240 -11.51 -7.90 -1.94
C LEU A 240 -10.37 -8.00 -2.98
N LEU A 241 -9.30 -7.22 -2.80
CA LEU A 241 -8.11 -7.26 -3.65
C LEU A 241 -7.34 -8.58 -3.47
N THR A 242 -7.23 -9.05 -2.23
CA THR A 242 -6.58 -10.34 -1.96
C THR A 242 -7.43 -11.49 -2.46
N LYS A 243 -8.76 -11.41 -2.34
CA LYS A 243 -9.68 -12.43 -2.85
C LYS A 243 -9.64 -12.57 -4.37
N ILE A 244 -9.65 -11.46 -5.14
CA ILE A 244 -9.52 -11.56 -6.60
C ILE A 244 -8.14 -12.10 -7.00
N LYS A 245 -7.09 -11.72 -6.28
CA LYS A 245 -5.74 -12.24 -6.51
C LYS A 245 -5.65 -13.75 -6.22
N SER A 246 -6.19 -14.22 -5.10
CA SER A 246 -6.25 -15.65 -4.77
C SER A 246 -7.00 -16.45 -5.82
N ARG A 247 -8.15 -15.94 -6.31
CA ARG A 247 -8.88 -16.60 -7.41
C ARG A 247 -8.08 -16.66 -8.70
N LYS A 248 -7.32 -15.60 -9.01
CA LYS A 248 -6.43 -15.58 -10.17
C LYS A 248 -5.32 -16.64 -10.05
N ILE A 249 -4.70 -16.75 -8.88
CA ILE A 249 -3.67 -17.76 -8.60
C ILE A 249 -4.24 -19.18 -8.74
N GLY A 250 -5.48 -19.41 -8.27
CA GLY A 250 -6.17 -20.68 -8.38
C GLY A 250 -6.77 -20.97 -9.77
N ASP A 251 -6.52 -20.13 -10.77
CA ASP A 251 -7.08 -20.21 -12.14
C ASP A 251 -8.63 -20.27 -12.18
N ASN A 252 -9.26 -19.58 -11.22
CA ASN A 252 -10.70 -19.53 -11.01
C ASN A 252 -11.35 -18.22 -11.51
N LEU A 253 -10.73 -17.55 -12.46
CA LEU A 253 -11.27 -16.36 -13.13
C LEU A 253 -11.67 -16.68 -14.56
N GLY A 254 -12.67 -15.95 -15.06
CA GLY A 254 -13.00 -15.95 -16.49
C GLY A 254 -11.87 -15.38 -17.34
N PRO A 255 -12.05 -15.26 -18.67
CA PRO A 255 -11.05 -14.63 -19.53
C PRO A 255 -10.89 -13.14 -19.18
N PRO A 256 -9.67 -12.59 -19.35
CA PRO A 256 -9.44 -11.16 -19.16
C PRO A 256 -10.10 -10.35 -20.29
N ASP A 257 -10.23 -9.04 -20.07
CA ASP A 257 -10.62 -8.09 -21.11
C ASP A 257 -9.53 -7.93 -22.19
N ALA A 258 -9.76 -7.04 -23.17
CA ALA A 258 -8.82 -6.78 -24.26
C ALA A 258 -7.46 -6.25 -23.78
N ASN A 259 -7.41 -5.61 -22.61
CA ASN A 259 -6.21 -5.08 -21.97
C ASN A 259 -5.50 -6.09 -21.04
N GLY A 260 -6.03 -7.31 -20.93
CA GLY A 260 -5.49 -8.36 -20.06
C GLY A 260 -5.87 -8.18 -18.59
N ILE A 261 -6.91 -7.43 -18.27
CA ILE A 261 -7.40 -7.21 -16.92
C ILE A 261 -8.53 -8.19 -16.63
N TYR A 262 -8.46 -8.88 -15.51
CA TYR A 262 -9.52 -9.74 -15.00
C TYR A 262 -10.43 -8.93 -14.09
N PHE A 263 -11.71 -8.86 -14.39
CA PHE A 263 -12.70 -8.12 -13.61
C PHE A 263 -13.72 -9.04 -12.95
N LEU A 264 -14.09 -8.71 -11.70
CA LEU A 264 -15.22 -9.28 -10.97
C LEU A 264 -16.00 -8.17 -10.27
N ASN A 265 -17.30 -8.35 -10.11
CA ASN A 265 -18.09 -7.47 -9.25
C ASN A 265 -17.73 -7.71 -7.79
N GLU A 266 -17.83 -6.70 -6.95
CA GLU A 266 -17.53 -6.83 -5.53
C GLU A 266 -18.45 -7.85 -4.83
N SER A 267 -19.69 -8.01 -5.28
CA SER A 267 -20.64 -9.03 -4.79
C SER A 267 -20.13 -10.45 -5.04
N ASP A 268 -19.49 -10.71 -6.19
CA ASP A 268 -18.88 -12.00 -6.50
C ASP A 268 -17.71 -12.34 -5.56
N LEU A 269 -17.08 -11.34 -4.99
CA LEU A 269 -16.00 -11.45 -4.01
C LEU A 269 -16.49 -11.52 -2.56
N GLY A 270 -17.83 -11.55 -2.36
CA GLY A 270 -18.47 -11.70 -1.06
C GLY A 270 -18.75 -10.38 -0.34
N SER A 271 -18.74 -9.25 -1.05
CA SER A 271 -19.27 -7.98 -0.55
C SER A 271 -20.81 -8.01 -0.50
N SER A 272 -21.40 -7.27 0.43
CA SER A 272 -22.85 -7.01 0.46
C SER A 272 -23.27 -5.89 -0.51
N SER A 273 -22.32 -5.13 -1.03
CA SER A 273 -22.49 -4.09 -2.03
C SER A 273 -22.17 -4.62 -3.42
N ASP A 274 -22.70 -3.97 -4.46
CA ASP A 274 -22.40 -4.27 -5.86
C ASP A 274 -22.22 -2.96 -6.68
N LYS A 275 -21.66 -1.94 -6.03
CA LYS A 275 -21.39 -0.63 -6.65
C LYS A 275 -20.14 -0.65 -7.53
N MET A 276 -19.16 -1.50 -7.19
CA MET A 276 -17.83 -1.50 -7.78
C MET A 276 -17.50 -2.77 -8.53
N THR A 277 -16.69 -2.61 -9.57
CA THR A 277 -16.05 -3.71 -10.29
C THR A 277 -14.56 -3.69 -9.97
N ILE A 278 -14.01 -4.83 -9.55
CA ILE A 278 -12.62 -4.95 -9.11
C ILE A 278 -11.83 -5.72 -10.16
N GLY A 279 -10.76 -5.12 -10.63
CA GLY A 279 -9.88 -5.65 -11.65
C GLY A 279 -8.48 -5.93 -11.14
N ILE A 280 -7.83 -6.93 -11.74
CA ILE A 280 -6.44 -7.28 -11.49
C ILE A 280 -5.72 -7.61 -12.79
N LYS A 281 -4.52 -7.05 -12.96
CA LYS A 281 -3.56 -7.46 -14.00
C LYS A 281 -2.21 -7.82 -13.38
N GLY A 282 -1.54 -8.85 -13.93
CA GLY A 282 -0.23 -9.29 -13.43
C GLY A 282 -0.28 -9.84 -11.99
N ASN A 283 0.76 -9.51 -11.23
CA ASN A 283 0.88 -9.88 -9.80
C ASN A 283 1.17 -8.62 -8.96
N PRO A 284 0.21 -7.70 -8.82
CA PRO A 284 0.40 -6.49 -8.02
C PRO A 284 0.56 -6.82 -6.55
N ASN A 285 1.22 -5.91 -5.83
CA ASN A 285 1.43 -6.00 -4.39
C ASN A 285 0.99 -4.69 -3.73
N PHE A 286 -0.13 -4.69 -3.01
CA PHE A 286 -0.59 -3.49 -2.31
C PHE A 286 0.17 -3.20 -0.99
N GLY A 287 1.10 -4.07 -0.61
CA GLY A 287 2.13 -3.77 0.39
C GLY A 287 3.27 -2.89 -0.14
N LEU A 288 3.36 -2.73 -1.46
CA LEU A 288 4.37 -1.91 -2.14
C LEU A 288 3.75 -1.16 -3.31
N VAL A 289 2.80 -0.26 -3.03
CA VAL A 289 2.17 0.57 -4.05
C VAL A 289 3.14 1.68 -4.44
N ARG A 290 3.60 1.66 -5.69
CA ARG A 290 4.52 2.66 -6.26
C ARG A 290 3.83 3.69 -7.13
N THR A 291 2.67 3.36 -7.63
CA THR A 291 1.94 4.18 -8.59
C THR A 291 0.46 4.20 -8.24
N MET A 292 -0.16 5.34 -8.47
CA MET A 292 -1.59 5.56 -8.29
C MET A 292 -2.13 6.41 -9.42
N MET A 293 -3.27 6.02 -9.99
CA MET A 293 -3.92 6.69 -11.10
C MET A 293 -5.39 6.87 -10.78
N LEU A 294 -5.94 8.03 -11.10
CA LEU A 294 -7.36 8.33 -11.07
C LEU A 294 -7.82 8.69 -12.48
N GLY A 295 -8.95 8.19 -12.90
CA GLY A 295 -9.44 8.46 -14.23
C GLY A 295 -10.94 8.32 -14.38
N ILE A 296 -11.39 8.67 -15.56
CA ILE A 296 -12.78 8.57 -16.02
C ILE A 296 -12.82 7.75 -17.30
N LYS A 297 -13.83 6.93 -17.44
CA LYS A 297 -14.03 6.02 -18.55
C LYS A 297 -15.46 6.11 -19.07
N ASN A 298 -15.61 6.01 -20.39
CA ASN A 298 -16.90 5.90 -21.06
C ASN A 298 -17.15 4.43 -21.43
N LYS A 299 -18.11 3.77 -20.78
CA LYS A 299 -18.52 2.40 -21.12
C LYS A 299 -19.73 2.31 -22.03
N THR A 300 -20.23 3.46 -22.51
CA THR A 300 -21.40 3.52 -23.40
C THR A 300 -21.00 3.51 -24.88
N GLY A 301 -21.97 3.33 -25.78
CA GLY A 301 -21.74 3.39 -27.23
C GLY A 301 -21.67 4.81 -27.80
N ASP A 302 -21.97 5.84 -27.02
CA ASP A 302 -22.08 7.24 -27.44
C ASP A 302 -20.96 8.08 -26.83
N VAL A 303 -20.68 9.23 -27.46
CA VAL A 303 -19.73 10.22 -26.95
C VAL A 303 -20.24 10.90 -25.69
N LYS A 304 -19.42 10.99 -24.66
CA LYS A 304 -19.77 11.58 -23.36
C LYS A 304 -18.90 12.78 -23.01
N ARG A 305 -19.55 13.76 -22.34
CA ARG A 305 -18.89 14.99 -21.85
C ARG A 305 -19.33 15.25 -20.43
N GLY A 306 -18.37 15.38 -19.52
CA GLY A 306 -18.67 15.57 -18.10
C GLY A 306 -17.46 16.01 -17.31
N GLU A 307 -17.70 16.31 -16.07
CA GLU A 307 -16.68 16.67 -15.09
C GLU A 307 -16.86 15.81 -13.84
N VAL A 308 -15.74 15.25 -13.35
CA VAL A 308 -15.73 14.40 -12.17
C VAL A 308 -14.73 14.97 -11.18
N TRP A 309 -15.17 15.16 -9.93
CA TRP A 309 -14.30 15.60 -8.84
C TRP A 309 -13.95 14.42 -7.94
N PHE A 310 -12.69 14.37 -7.51
CA PHE A 310 -12.17 13.36 -6.59
C PHE A 310 -11.67 14.06 -5.34
N ASN A 311 -12.12 13.60 -4.17
CA ASN A 311 -11.75 14.19 -2.90
C ASN A 311 -11.51 13.15 -1.82
N GLU A 312 -10.65 13.47 -0.84
CA GLU A 312 -10.39 12.69 0.36
C GLU A 312 -10.04 11.21 0.09
N LEU A 313 -9.14 10.98 -0.89
CA LEU A 313 -8.61 9.64 -1.07
C LEU A 313 -7.77 9.25 0.14
N ARG A 314 -8.31 8.37 0.98
CA ARG A 314 -7.72 8.02 2.28
C ARG A 314 -7.85 6.54 2.60
N LEU A 315 -6.85 6.01 3.29
CA LEU A 315 -6.91 4.71 3.94
C LEU A 315 -7.58 4.86 5.31
N SER A 316 -8.45 3.94 5.66
CA SER A 316 -9.17 3.93 6.94
C SER A 316 -9.19 2.54 7.58
N ASP A 317 -9.66 2.50 8.83
CA ASP A 317 -9.77 1.28 9.62
C ASP A 317 -8.41 0.57 9.76
N MET A 318 -7.43 1.27 10.33
CA MET A 318 -6.10 0.71 10.58
C MET A 318 -6.18 -0.51 11.49
N ASP A 319 -5.51 -1.61 11.11
CA ASP A 319 -5.34 -2.78 11.96
C ASP A 319 -4.35 -2.47 13.10
N ASN A 320 -4.89 -2.17 14.25
CA ASN A 320 -4.15 -1.84 15.46
C ASN A 320 -4.25 -2.96 16.53
N LYS A 321 -4.38 -4.22 16.09
CA LYS A 321 -4.37 -5.35 17.02
C LYS A 321 -3.02 -5.44 17.69
N GLY A 322 -3.04 -5.50 19.04
CA GLY A 322 -1.84 -5.77 19.83
C GLY A 322 -1.54 -7.26 19.88
N GLY A 323 -0.25 -7.57 20.00
CA GLY A 323 0.23 -8.91 20.28
C GLY A 323 0.67 -9.08 21.73
N TYR A 324 1.11 -10.27 22.07
CA TYR A 324 1.69 -10.58 23.37
C TYR A 324 2.99 -11.38 23.20
N ALA A 325 3.84 -11.32 24.21
CA ALA A 325 5.01 -12.17 24.31
C ALA A 325 5.11 -12.77 25.70
N ALA A 326 5.67 -13.96 25.76
CA ALA A 326 5.90 -14.66 27.00
C ALA A 326 7.30 -15.34 26.98
N VAL A 327 7.91 -15.39 28.15
CA VAL A 327 9.15 -16.16 28.39
C VAL A 327 8.93 -17.01 29.63
N ALA A 328 9.23 -18.30 29.52
CA ALA A 328 9.26 -19.22 30.66
C ALA A 328 10.62 -19.86 30.78
N ASN A 329 11.13 -19.91 32.01
CA ASN A 329 12.40 -20.56 32.32
C ASN A 329 12.18 -21.61 33.37
N LEU A 330 12.80 -22.76 33.22
CA LEU A 330 12.82 -23.86 34.19
C LEU A 330 14.27 -24.29 34.39
N ASP A 331 14.72 -24.23 35.65
CA ASP A 331 16.01 -24.78 36.07
C ASP A 331 15.77 -25.85 37.12
N ALA A 332 16.27 -27.04 36.90
CA ALA A 332 16.13 -28.17 37.78
C ALA A 332 17.53 -28.82 38.05
N ASN A 333 17.84 -28.96 39.31
CA ASN A 333 19.06 -29.65 39.73
C ASN A 333 18.69 -30.99 40.39
N LEU A 334 19.24 -32.07 39.87
CA LEU A 334 19.04 -33.42 40.36
C LEU A 334 20.29 -33.87 41.16
N ALA A 335 20.53 -33.17 42.25
CA ALA A 335 21.74 -33.34 43.09
C ALA A 335 23.02 -33.30 42.25
N ASP A 336 23.95 -34.25 42.44
CA ASP A 336 25.22 -34.33 41.71
C ASP A 336 25.08 -35.05 40.36
N PHE A 337 23.88 -35.50 39.97
CA PHE A 337 23.65 -36.34 38.82
C PHE A 337 23.36 -35.52 37.55
N ALA A 338 22.46 -34.58 37.61
CA ALA A 338 22.07 -33.82 36.43
C ALA A 338 21.57 -32.42 36.73
N ASP A 339 21.85 -31.50 35.83
CA ASP A 339 21.29 -30.16 35.74
C ASP A 339 20.50 -30.04 34.42
N ILE A 340 19.26 -29.56 34.48
CA ILE A 340 18.36 -29.34 33.35
C ILE A 340 17.97 -27.90 33.35
N SER A 341 18.20 -27.21 32.24
CA SER A 341 17.74 -25.85 32.00
C SER A 341 16.87 -25.82 30.74
N ALA A 342 15.67 -25.30 30.86
CA ALA A 342 14.76 -25.13 29.71
C ALA A 342 14.25 -23.70 29.65
N THR A 343 14.30 -23.11 28.46
CA THR A 343 13.78 -21.78 28.18
C THR A 343 12.81 -21.86 27.03
N THR A 344 11.64 -21.24 27.18
CA THR A 344 10.67 -21.12 26.10
C THR A 344 10.35 -19.65 25.88
N ARG A 345 10.28 -19.23 24.62
CA ARG A 345 9.89 -17.86 24.20
C ARG A 345 8.77 -17.95 23.19
N LEU A 346 7.79 -17.08 23.36
CA LEU A 346 6.66 -16.91 22.46
C LEU A 346 6.47 -15.43 22.20
N SER A 347 6.28 -15.05 20.95
CA SER A 347 5.89 -13.70 20.53
C SER A 347 4.86 -13.80 19.43
N THR A 348 3.83 -12.95 19.45
CA THR A 348 2.76 -12.99 18.45
C THR A 348 2.74 -11.72 17.60
N ILE A 349 2.10 -11.85 16.43
CA ILE A 349 1.84 -10.72 15.53
C ILE A 349 1.22 -9.56 16.30
N GLY A 350 1.73 -8.35 16.05
CA GLY A 350 1.29 -7.12 16.72
C GLY A 350 1.99 -6.83 18.05
N PHE A 351 2.90 -7.69 18.50
CA PHE A 351 3.74 -7.40 19.66
C PHE A 351 4.83 -6.38 19.31
N GLY A 352 5.04 -5.40 20.21
CA GLY A 352 6.05 -4.36 20.06
C GLY A 352 6.20 -3.55 21.35
N GLY A 353 7.10 -2.59 21.36
CA GLY A 353 7.29 -1.63 22.44
C GLY A 353 6.09 -0.68 22.60
N ILE A 354 6.00 -0.03 23.74
CA ILE A 354 4.93 0.96 24.01
C ILE A 354 5.01 2.15 23.04
N GLU A 355 6.22 2.47 22.59
CA GLU A 355 6.49 3.60 21.70
C GLU A 355 6.39 3.23 20.22
N ASP A 356 6.31 1.92 19.92
CA ASP A 356 6.25 1.44 18.55
C ASP A 356 4.88 1.72 17.92
N GLY A 357 4.91 2.40 16.78
CA GLY A 357 3.73 2.57 15.94
C GLY A 357 3.20 1.22 15.42
N PRO A 358 1.95 1.13 14.97
CA PRO A 358 1.39 -0.11 14.42
C PRO A 358 2.24 -0.71 13.29
N ASN A 359 2.97 0.15 12.55
CA ASN A 359 3.83 -0.24 11.43
C ASN A 359 5.15 -0.89 11.86
N GLU A 360 5.57 -0.68 13.10
CA GLU A 360 6.85 -1.11 13.65
C GLU A 360 6.73 -2.39 14.47
N ARG A 361 5.50 -2.80 14.79
CA ARG A 361 5.21 -4.02 15.56
C ARG A 361 5.47 -5.26 14.74
N SER A 362 5.72 -6.40 15.44
CA SER A 362 5.98 -7.70 14.81
C SER A 362 4.89 -8.09 13.81
N ARG A 363 5.30 -8.54 12.64
CA ARG A 363 4.45 -9.11 11.59
C ARG A 363 4.62 -10.63 11.46
N GLU A 364 5.11 -11.26 12.53
CA GLU A 364 5.37 -12.69 12.59
C GLU A 364 5.05 -13.25 13.97
N ASP A 365 4.63 -14.49 14.00
CA ASP A 365 4.55 -15.29 15.21
C ASP A 365 5.86 -16.04 15.38
N MET A 366 6.45 -15.99 16.55
CA MET A 366 7.69 -16.69 16.89
C MET A 366 7.44 -17.63 18.07
N PHE A 367 7.83 -18.87 17.91
CA PHE A 367 7.91 -19.84 18.98
C PHE A 367 9.32 -20.45 19.02
N GLN A 368 9.94 -20.40 20.17
CA GLN A 368 11.27 -20.95 20.40
C GLN A 368 11.32 -21.70 21.73
N TYR A 369 11.96 -22.85 21.74
CA TYR A 369 12.38 -23.49 22.96
C TYR A 369 13.83 -23.96 22.89
N ASP A 370 14.52 -23.93 24.02
CA ASP A 370 15.88 -24.44 24.20
C ASP A 370 15.89 -25.29 25.48
N VAL A 371 16.39 -26.52 25.38
CA VAL A 371 16.58 -27.42 26.51
C VAL A 371 18.02 -27.83 26.55
N VAL A 372 18.68 -27.62 27.67
CA VAL A 372 20.08 -28.01 27.93
C VAL A 372 20.10 -28.92 29.14
N THR A 373 20.74 -30.07 28.97
CA THR A 373 20.86 -31.05 30.02
C THR A 373 22.36 -31.41 30.21
N ASN A 374 22.85 -31.21 31.40
CA ASN A 374 24.20 -31.66 31.80
C ASN A 374 24.05 -32.84 32.74
N VAL A 375 24.59 -33.97 32.37
CA VAL A 375 24.51 -35.23 33.14
C VAL A 375 25.86 -35.76 33.44
N ASN A 376 26.13 -36.11 34.70
CA ASN A 376 27.33 -36.85 35.06
C ASN A 376 27.06 -38.36 35.02
N LEU A 377 27.24 -38.96 33.83
CA LEU A 377 27.03 -40.39 33.61
C LEU A 377 27.96 -41.24 34.45
N GLY A 378 29.09 -40.69 34.93
CA GLY A 378 30.01 -41.34 35.81
C GLY A 378 29.37 -41.78 37.16
N GLN A 379 28.30 -41.11 37.61
CA GLN A 379 27.56 -41.48 38.83
C GLN A 379 26.82 -42.82 38.71
N LEU A 380 26.52 -43.25 37.48
CA LEU A 380 25.89 -44.55 37.20
C LEU A 380 26.92 -45.72 37.23
N LEU A 381 28.21 -45.39 37.27
CA LEU A 381 29.26 -46.38 37.30
C LEU A 381 29.72 -46.66 38.73
N PRO A 382 30.29 -47.87 39.02
CA PRO A 382 30.79 -48.18 40.34
C PRO A 382 31.85 -47.16 40.80
N LYS A 383 31.67 -46.52 41.90
CA LYS A 383 32.57 -45.46 42.43
C LYS A 383 34.05 -45.87 42.52
N LYS A 384 34.33 -47.19 42.66
CA LYS A 384 35.69 -47.74 42.67
C LYS A 384 36.43 -47.57 41.32
N TRP A 385 35.68 -47.33 40.22
CA TRP A 385 36.31 -47.17 38.90
C TRP A 385 36.91 -45.78 38.71
N GLY A 386 36.40 -44.77 39.46
CA GLY A 386 36.88 -43.39 39.37
C GLY A 386 36.69 -42.76 38.01
N ILE A 387 35.69 -43.20 37.22
CA ILE A 387 35.43 -42.70 35.87
C ILE A 387 34.46 -41.54 35.94
N ASN A 388 34.88 -40.39 35.41
CA ASN A 388 34.03 -39.19 35.24
C ASN A 388 33.67 -39.07 33.77
N VAL A 389 32.35 -39.03 33.48
CA VAL A 389 31.78 -38.93 32.15
C VAL A 389 30.77 -37.79 32.11
N PRO A 390 31.25 -36.58 31.93
CA PRO A 390 30.34 -35.43 31.71
C PRO A 390 29.68 -35.57 30.36
N PHE A 391 28.37 -35.52 30.35
CA PHE A 391 27.53 -35.56 29.14
C PHE A 391 26.69 -34.32 29.09
N ASN A 392 26.72 -33.61 27.98
CA ASN A 392 25.86 -32.47 27.69
C ASN A 392 24.97 -32.81 26.47
N TYR A 393 23.69 -32.64 26.63
CA TYR A 393 22.72 -32.70 25.53
C TYR A 393 21.97 -31.41 25.49
N ALA A 394 21.94 -30.76 24.32
CA ALA A 394 21.13 -29.57 24.09
C ALA A 394 20.32 -29.72 22.81
N VAL A 395 19.07 -29.31 22.88
CA VAL A 395 18.16 -29.20 21.74
C VAL A 395 17.44 -27.89 21.81
N GLY A 396 17.37 -27.19 20.69
CA GLY A 396 16.61 -25.97 20.53
C GLY A 396 15.90 -25.96 19.20
N GLU A 397 14.66 -25.52 19.20
CA GLU A 397 13.88 -25.34 17.99
C GLU A 397 13.28 -23.93 18.00
N GLN A 398 13.28 -23.29 16.82
CA GLN A 398 12.68 -22.01 16.57
C GLN A 398 11.82 -22.10 15.33
N THR A 399 10.57 -21.65 15.42
CA THR A 399 9.64 -21.53 14.30
C THR A 399 9.18 -20.07 14.23
N ILE A 400 9.33 -19.45 13.09
CA ILE A 400 8.81 -18.12 12.80
C ILE A 400 7.80 -18.26 11.67
N THR A 401 6.55 -17.86 11.94
CA THR A 401 5.45 -17.91 10.98
C THR A 401 5.08 -16.47 10.60
N PRO A 402 5.29 -16.07 9.34
CA PRO A 402 5.01 -14.70 8.90
C PRO A 402 3.49 -14.47 8.78
N LYS A 403 3.04 -13.23 9.00
CA LYS A 403 1.65 -12.82 8.78
C LYS A 403 1.23 -12.97 7.31
N TYR A 404 2.12 -12.61 6.39
CA TYR A 404 1.90 -12.64 4.95
C TYR A 404 2.72 -13.74 4.30
N ASP A 405 2.16 -14.35 3.24
CA ASP A 405 2.90 -15.35 2.45
C ASP A 405 4.16 -14.71 1.83
N PRO A 406 5.36 -15.30 1.94
CA PRO A 406 6.59 -14.72 1.40
C PRO A 406 6.59 -14.54 -0.12
N PHE A 407 5.84 -15.36 -0.86
CA PHE A 407 5.73 -15.28 -2.33
C PHE A 407 4.65 -14.28 -2.77
N TYR A 408 3.56 -14.19 -2.00
CA TYR A 408 2.45 -13.28 -2.23
C TYR A 408 2.31 -12.31 -1.06
N GLN A 409 3.23 -11.38 -0.98
CA GLN A 409 3.47 -10.50 0.18
C GLN A 409 2.29 -9.61 0.62
N ASP A 410 1.22 -9.61 -0.13
CA ASP A 410 -0.04 -8.92 0.17
C ASP A 410 -1.19 -9.85 0.56
N ILE A 411 -0.99 -11.17 0.52
CA ILE A 411 -1.98 -12.17 0.99
C ILE A 411 -1.56 -12.65 2.37
N GLU A 412 -2.48 -12.61 3.34
CA GLU A 412 -2.23 -13.19 4.65
C GLU A 412 -2.09 -14.72 4.53
N LEU A 413 -1.06 -15.29 5.16
CA LEU A 413 -0.78 -16.72 5.10
C LEU A 413 -1.98 -17.55 5.57
N GLU A 414 -2.64 -17.12 6.65
CA GLU A 414 -3.84 -17.79 7.16
C GLU A 414 -4.99 -17.78 6.14
N GLN A 415 -5.20 -16.67 5.42
CA GLN A 415 -6.18 -16.58 4.35
C GLN A 415 -5.86 -17.58 3.23
N LEU A 416 -4.61 -17.61 2.76
CA LEU A 416 -4.17 -18.52 1.69
C LEU A 416 -4.37 -19.99 2.09
N LEU A 417 -4.06 -20.35 3.34
CA LEU A 417 -4.28 -21.68 3.87
C LEU A 417 -5.77 -22.05 3.92
N ASN A 418 -6.63 -21.11 4.33
CA ASN A 418 -8.08 -21.32 4.41
C ASN A 418 -8.74 -21.48 3.02
N GLU A 419 -8.24 -20.77 2.02
CA GLU A 419 -8.74 -20.82 0.64
C GLU A 419 -8.18 -22.01 -0.15
N THR A 420 -7.16 -22.72 0.33
CA THR A 420 -6.58 -23.90 -0.30
C THR A 420 -7.33 -25.16 0.15
N PRO A 421 -8.05 -25.89 -0.75
CA PRO A 421 -8.89 -27.02 -0.34
C PRO A 421 -8.11 -28.27 0.07
N ASP A 422 -7.00 -28.55 -0.61
CA ASP A 422 -6.20 -29.76 -0.37
C ASP A 422 -5.32 -29.66 0.88
N ALA A 423 -5.30 -30.71 1.70
CA ALA A 423 -4.56 -30.73 2.94
C ALA A 423 -3.03 -30.81 2.74
N ALA A 424 -2.57 -31.51 1.70
CA ALA A 424 -1.16 -31.63 1.39
C ALA A 424 -0.61 -30.30 0.86
N ASP A 425 -1.39 -29.60 0.03
CA ASP A 425 -1.03 -28.27 -0.48
C ASP A 425 -0.97 -27.24 0.66
N ARG A 426 -1.91 -27.27 1.61
CA ARG A 426 -1.84 -26.43 2.82
C ARG A 426 -0.58 -26.65 3.62
N GLU A 427 -0.20 -27.91 3.84
CA GLU A 427 1.02 -28.25 4.57
C GLU A 427 2.28 -27.79 3.81
N ASN A 428 2.30 -27.95 2.50
CA ASN A 428 3.37 -27.44 1.65
C ASN A 428 3.49 -25.91 1.72
N ILE A 429 2.37 -25.20 1.65
CA ILE A 429 2.33 -23.73 1.75
C ILE A 429 2.87 -23.31 3.12
N ARG A 430 2.41 -23.93 4.21
CA ARG A 430 2.89 -23.63 5.56
C ARG A 430 4.39 -23.89 5.69
N THR A 431 4.84 -25.09 5.30
CA THR A 431 6.23 -25.51 5.43
C THR A 431 7.19 -24.61 4.69
N ARG A 432 6.84 -24.15 3.48
CA ARG A 432 7.69 -23.23 2.71
C ARG A 432 7.64 -21.78 3.20
N ALA A 433 6.59 -21.38 3.92
CA ALA A 433 6.44 -20.02 4.42
C ALA A 433 7.10 -19.79 5.78
N GLU A 434 7.27 -20.87 6.57
CA GLU A 434 7.87 -20.81 7.90
C GLU A 434 9.39 -20.81 7.83
N ASP A 435 10.03 -19.94 8.64
CA ASP A 435 11.44 -20.07 8.99
C ASP A 435 11.57 -21.01 10.19
N TYR A 436 12.20 -22.17 9.96
CA TYR A 436 12.38 -23.20 10.97
C TYR A 436 13.85 -23.52 11.17
N THR A 437 14.31 -23.40 12.39
CA THR A 437 15.68 -23.74 12.77
C THR A 437 15.67 -24.72 13.94
N LYS A 438 16.39 -25.85 13.78
CA LYS A 438 16.63 -26.83 14.84
C LYS A 438 18.12 -26.98 15.08
N ARG A 439 18.50 -26.91 16.36
CA ARG A 439 19.89 -27.14 16.80
C ARG A 439 19.93 -28.32 17.75
N THR A 440 20.83 -29.24 17.52
CA THR A 440 21.07 -30.40 18.38
C THR A 440 22.55 -30.45 18.71
N SER A 441 22.85 -30.63 19.97
CA SER A 441 24.23 -30.70 20.46
C SER A 441 24.40 -31.91 21.39
N ILE A 442 25.40 -32.72 21.12
CA ILE A 442 25.77 -33.90 21.92
C ILE A 442 27.23 -33.79 22.26
N ASN A 443 27.56 -33.64 23.52
CA ASN A 443 28.93 -33.41 23.95
C ASN A 443 29.34 -34.33 25.10
N PHE A 444 30.52 -34.92 24.98
CA PHE A 444 31.26 -35.58 26.05
C PHE A 444 32.56 -34.80 26.19
N ILE A 445 32.65 -33.92 27.20
CA ILE A 445 33.79 -33.05 27.37
C ILE A 445 34.54 -33.38 28.64
N GLY A 446 35.79 -33.79 28.52
CA GLY A 446 36.63 -34.06 29.68
C GLY A 446 36.37 -35.41 30.31
N VAL A 447 36.04 -36.42 29.50
CA VAL A 447 35.95 -37.81 30.00
C VAL A 447 37.30 -38.23 30.47
N LYS A 448 37.42 -38.62 31.75
CA LYS A 448 38.66 -38.98 32.38
C LYS A 448 38.43 -40.01 33.49
N LYS A 449 39.51 -40.70 33.86
CA LYS A 449 39.56 -41.50 35.06
C LYS A 449 40.29 -40.75 36.15
N ASP A 450 39.63 -40.54 37.29
CA ASP A 450 40.26 -39.90 38.47
C ASP A 450 41.19 -40.85 39.17
N ARG A 451 42.32 -40.31 39.61
CA ARG A 451 43.36 -41.06 40.29
C ARG A 451 43.02 -41.26 41.77
N SER A 452 43.24 -42.48 42.25
CA SER A 452 43.14 -42.75 43.68
C SER A 452 44.25 -42.02 44.48
N PRO A 453 43.97 -41.42 45.62
CA PRO A 453 44.96 -40.66 46.41
C PRO A 453 46.22 -41.41 46.77
N GLU A 454 46.17 -42.73 46.82
CA GLU A 454 47.28 -43.64 47.21
C GLU A 454 48.14 -44.08 46.03
N GLN A 455 47.76 -43.77 44.80
CA GLN A 455 48.42 -44.22 43.58
C GLN A 455 49.55 -43.25 43.16
N LYS A 456 50.82 -43.86 42.97
CA LYS A 456 51.94 -43.07 42.47
C LYS A 456 51.73 -42.64 40.99
N GLN A 457 52.19 -41.44 40.66
CA GLN A 457 52.04 -40.87 39.31
C GLN A 457 53.15 -41.43 38.39
N HIS A 458 52.68 -41.86 37.17
CA HIS A 458 53.59 -42.20 36.07
C HIS A 458 53.08 -41.47 34.79
N PHE A 459 54.00 -41.18 33.85
CA PHE A 459 53.64 -40.44 32.61
C PHE A 459 52.73 -41.24 31.68
N TYR A 460 52.68 -42.55 31.77
CA TYR A 460 51.88 -43.50 31.01
C TYR A 460 50.54 -43.86 31.67
N ASP A 461 50.19 -43.25 32.76
CA ASP A 461 48.94 -43.55 33.47
C ASP A 461 47.73 -43.10 32.68
N ILE A 462 46.68 -43.93 32.57
CA ILE A 462 45.45 -43.63 31.87
C ILE A 462 44.73 -42.44 32.48
N GLU A 463 44.96 -42.13 33.74
CA GLU A 463 44.44 -40.98 34.50
C GLU A 463 45.01 -39.63 33.98
N ASN A 464 46.03 -39.66 33.12
CA ASN A 464 46.56 -38.47 32.46
C ASN A 464 45.90 -38.21 31.12
N VAL A 465 45.02 -39.09 30.66
CA VAL A 465 44.31 -38.97 29.38
C VAL A 465 42.92 -38.37 29.64
N THR A 466 42.56 -37.34 28.85
CA THR A 466 41.25 -36.76 28.82
C THR A 466 40.72 -36.86 27.39
N LEU A 467 39.51 -37.33 27.26
CA LEU A 467 38.85 -37.46 25.94
C LEU A 467 37.69 -36.49 25.86
N SER A 468 37.56 -35.83 24.73
CA SER A 468 36.41 -34.99 24.41
C SER A 468 35.85 -35.35 23.04
N TYR A 469 34.56 -35.36 22.94
CA TYR A 469 33.79 -35.52 21.71
C TYR A 469 32.65 -34.52 21.69
N SER A 470 32.48 -33.76 20.61
CA SER A 470 31.41 -32.81 20.38
C SER A 470 30.81 -33.05 19.02
N PHE A 471 29.49 -33.16 18.99
CA PHE A 471 28.68 -33.20 17.78
C PHE A 471 27.64 -32.11 17.87
N ASN A 472 27.63 -31.22 16.88
CA ASN A 472 26.64 -30.16 16.74
C ASN A 472 26.02 -30.23 15.36
N GLU A 473 24.69 -30.22 15.31
CA GLU A 473 23.91 -30.22 14.09
C GLU A 473 22.98 -29.01 14.10
N THR A 474 22.95 -28.27 13.00
CA THR A 474 21.99 -27.23 12.75
C THR A 474 21.19 -27.54 11.48
N PHE A 475 19.90 -27.69 11.60
CA PHE A 475 18.97 -27.80 10.49
C PHE A 475 18.27 -26.47 10.35
N HIS A 476 18.16 -25.95 9.10
CA HIS A 476 17.45 -24.72 8.78
C HIS A 476 16.70 -24.87 7.48
N ARG A 477 15.49 -24.31 7.44
CA ARG A 477 14.65 -24.13 6.23
C ARG A 477 13.90 -22.81 6.32
N ASP A 478 13.75 -22.15 5.20
CA ASP A 478 12.93 -20.96 5.03
C ASP A 478 12.35 -20.89 3.61
N TYR A 479 11.76 -19.76 3.22
CA TYR A 479 11.16 -19.58 1.90
C TYR A 479 12.17 -19.55 0.73
N GLU A 480 13.45 -19.36 0.99
CA GLU A 480 14.54 -19.38 0.01
C GLU A 480 15.30 -20.71 0.05
N ILE A 481 15.35 -21.36 1.21
CA ILE A 481 16.15 -22.56 1.48
C ILE A 481 15.22 -23.71 1.85
N GLU A 482 15.08 -24.71 0.96
CA GLU A 482 14.27 -25.90 1.23
C GLU A 482 14.80 -26.68 2.43
N ASN A 483 16.10 -26.90 2.51
CA ASN A 483 16.77 -27.45 3.68
C ASN A 483 18.29 -27.16 3.66
N SER A 484 18.83 -26.92 4.83
CA SER A 484 20.26 -26.78 5.06
C SER A 484 20.63 -27.55 6.32
N ILE A 485 21.61 -28.41 6.24
CA ILE A 485 22.14 -29.20 7.38
C ILE A 485 23.61 -28.90 7.53
N GLU A 486 23.98 -28.35 8.67
CA GLU A 486 25.37 -28.11 9.04
C GLU A 486 25.73 -29.00 10.21
N ASN A 487 26.73 -29.85 10.02
CA ASN A 487 27.25 -30.76 11.03
C ASN A 487 28.67 -30.39 11.38
N LYS A 488 28.94 -30.21 12.67
CA LYS A 488 30.28 -29.94 13.21
C LYS A 488 30.68 -31.01 14.23
N VAL A 489 31.72 -31.73 13.95
CA VAL A 489 32.30 -32.78 14.83
C VAL A 489 33.68 -32.37 15.29
N GLU A 490 33.91 -32.40 16.58
CA GLU A 490 35.21 -32.12 17.18
C GLU A 490 35.61 -33.26 18.13
N THR A 491 36.85 -33.70 18.04
CA THR A 491 37.44 -34.71 18.95
C THR A 491 38.79 -34.23 19.46
N ASN A 492 39.04 -34.41 20.74
CA ASN A 492 40.29 -34.00 21.35
C ASN A 492 40.71 -35.03 22.43
#